data_17e3d449e39dd1824345b589030a773f
#
_entry.id   17e3d449e39dd1824345b589030a773f
#
_cell.length_a   1.000
_cell.length_b   1.000
_cell.length_c   1.000
_cell.angle_alpha   90.00
_cell.angle_beta   90.00
_cell.angle_gamma   90.00
#
_symmetry.space_group_name_H-M   'P 1'
#
loop_
_entity.id
_entity.type
_entity.pdbx_description
1 polymer ?
#
loop_
_entity_poly.entity_id
_entity_poly.type
_entity_poly.pdbx_seq_one_letter_code
_entity_poly.pdbx_strand_id
1 'polypeptide(L)'
;MMTSAYAQRLANVRAEATLITDKMMLELGLSNAQRNGILNINLNYLNGIRSYRDIDSYGWECRNRELRRMLTARQWQRFKEAYYFYRPIEWRDDVYVHNIYHKYPKHHKHYDKHYKHYEKKHHKHYDKHHKHYDKHYKHYDKHKYGKRDRW
;
A
#
# COMPACT_ATOMS: atom_id res chain seq x y z
N MET A 1 -36.05 3.96 -6.09
CA MET A 1 -35.08 3.16 -5.36
C MET A 1 -34.09 4.05 -4.71
N MET A 2 -34.11 4.08 -3.43
CA MET A 2 -33.06 4.79 -2.70
C MET A 2 -31.82 3.94 -2.78
N THR A 3 -30.98 4.24 -3.73
CA THR A 3 -29.63 3.74 -3.63
C THR A 3 -29.08 4.38 -2.38
N SER A 4 -28.92 3.55 -1.42
CA SER A 4 -28.48 3.92 -0.11
C SER A 4 -27.19 4.72 -0.23
N ALA A 5 -27.23 5.94 0.28
CA ALA A 5 -26.03 6.79 0.37
C ALA A 5 -24.91 6.07 1.14
N TYR A 6 -25.23 4.99 1.78
CA TYR A 6 -24.27 4.17 2.53
C TYR A 6 -23.34 3.37 1.63
N ALA A 7 -23.75 3.13 0.37
CA ALA A 7 -22.93 2.39 -0.58
C ALA A 7 -21.74 3.20 -1.09
N GLN A 8 -21.60 4.45 -0.64
CA GLN A 8 -20.57 5.36 -1.17
C GLN A 8 -19.36 5.49 -0.25
N ARG A 9 -19.30 4.73 0.81
CA ARG A 9 -18.09 4.71 1.64
C ARG A 9 -17.01 3.91 0.94
N LEU A 10 -15.78 4.38 1.10
CA LEU A 10 -14.64 3.66 0.55
C LEU A 10 -14.44 2.35 1.30
N ALA A 11 -14.10 1.31 0.54
CA ALA A 11 -13.73 0.02 1.13
C ALA A 11 -12.24 -0.01 1.40
N ASN A 12 -11.83 -0.82 2.39
CA ASN A 12 -10.43 -1.07 2.70
C ASN A 12 -9.61 0.20 2.94
N VAL A 13 -10.20 1.15 3.64
CA VAL A 13 -9.62 2.46 3.89
C VAL A 13 -8.25 2.34 4.55
N ARG A 14 -8.12 1.43 5.53
CA ARG A 14 -6.86 1.28 6.24
C ARG A 14 -5.75 0.75 5.34
N ALA A 15 -6.07 -0.21 4.50
CA ALA A 15 -5.09 -0.77 3.56
C ALA A 15 -4.66 0.30 2.55
N GLU A 16 -5.60 1.08 2.07
CA GLU A 16 -5.30 2.14 1.11
C GLU A 16 -4.49 3.27 1.74
N ALA A 17 -4.87 3.70 2.94
CA ALA A 17 -4.11 4.73 3.66
C ALA A 17 -2.69 4.28 3.93
N THR A 18 -2.51 3.00 4.28
CA THR A 18 -1.18 2.42 4.51
C THR A 18 -0.37 2.43 3.21
N LEU A 19 -0.98 2.02 2.12
CA LEU A 19 -0.31 2.00 0.82
C LEU A 19 0.11 3.42 0.40
N ILE A 20 -0.80 4.38 0.49
CA ILE A 20 -0.50 5.76 0.16
C ILE A 20 0.68 6.26 1.01
N THR A 21 0.62 6.01 2.31
CA THR A 21 1.65 6.47 3.24
C THR A 21 3.01 5.84 2.94
N ASP A 22 3.02 4.53 2.70
CA ASP A 22 4.27 3.82 2.42
C ASP A 22 4.89 4.31 1.10
N LYS A 23 4.06 4.59 0.10
CA LYS A 23 4.57 5.12 -1.16
C LYS A 23 5.02 6.58 -1.03
N MET A 24 4.33 7.36 -0.20
CA MET A 24 4.79 8.70 0.14
C MET A 24 6.16 8.66 0.82
N MET A 25 6.34 7.75 1.77
CA MET A 25 7.64 7.58 2.41
C MET A 25 8.73 7.32 1.39
N LEU A 26 8.46 6.42 0.47
CA LEU A 26 9.43 6.03 -0.53
C LEU A 26 9.73 7.15 -1.53
N GLU A 27 8.69 7.78 -2.07
CA GLU A 27 8.85 8.77 -3.14
C GLU A 27 9.27 10.14 -2.63
N LEU A 28 8.83 10.52 -1.43
CA LEU A 28 9.13 11.83 -0.88
C LEU A 28 10.32 11.82 0.07
N GLY A 29 10.85 10.64 0.38
CA GLY A 29 11.97 10.52 1.31
C GLY A 29 11.59 10.91 2.73
N LEU A 30 10.48 10.38 3.24
CA LEU A 30 10.01 10.69 4.57
C LEU A 30 10.76 9.88 5.62
N SER A 31 10.88 10.44 6.81
CA SER A 31 11.49 9.73 7.93
C SER A 31 10.47 8.83 8.62
N ASN A 32 10.97 7.85 9.37
CA ASN A 32 10.11 6.98 10.18
C ASN A 32 9.31 7.79 11.20
N ALA A 33 9.87 8.89 11.67
CA ALA A 33 9.18 9.76 12.63
C ALA A 33 7.92 10.41 12.00
N GLN A 34 7.96 10.68 10.70
CA GLN A 34 6.83 11.29 10.00
C GLN A 34 5.73 10.27 9.68
N ARG A 35 6.07 8.99 9.60
CA ARG A 35 5.18 7.96 9.06
C ARG A 35 3.84 7.85 9.79
N ASN A 36 3.88 7.72 11.10
CA ASN A 36 2.65 7.47 11.86
C ASN A 36 1.70 8.67 11.78
N GLY A 37 2.23 9.86 11.85
CA GLY A 37 1.42 11.07 11.70
C GLY A 37 0.77 11.16 10.33
N ILE A 38 1.55 10.88 9.29
CA ILE A 38 1.04 10.92 7.91
C ILE A 38 0.01 9.81 7.67
N LEU A 39 0.26 8.63 8.23
CA LEU A 39 -0.71 7.53 8.14
C LEU A 39 -2.05 7.95 8.78
N ASN A 40 -2.01 8.54 9.95
CA ASN A 40 -3.22 8.99 10.63
C ASN A 40 -3.94 10.07 9.81
N ILE A 41 -3.20 10.99 9.22
CA ILE A 41 -3.78 12.05 8.38
C ILE A 41 -4.48 11.43 7.17
N ASN A 42 -3.83 10.52 6.49
CA ASN A 42 -4.40 9.84 5.33
C ASN A 42 -5.62 9.00 5.72
N LEU A 43 -5.51 8.29 6.84
CA LEU A 43 -6.59 7.44 7.33
C LEU A 43 -7.82 8.28 7.70
N ASN A 44 -7.62 9.38 8.40
CA ASN A 44 -8.71 10.26 8.79
C ASN A 44 -9.42 10.85 7.57
N TYR A 45 -8.64 11.23 6.57
CA TYR A 45 -9.23 11.78 5.34
C TYR A 45 -10.09 10.73 4.62
N LEU A 46 -9.54 9.52 4.39
CA LEU A 46 -10.26 8.47 3.68
C LEU A 46 -11.49 8.02 4.47
N ASN A 47 -11.38 7.91 5.79
CA ASN A 47 -12.51 7.54 6.64
C ASN A 47 -13.61 8.61 6.61
N GLY A 48 -13.24 9.84 6.38
CA GLY A 48 -14.19 10.94 6.32
C GLY A 48 -14.98 11.01 5.02
N ILE A 49 -14.57 10.25 3.99
CA ILE A 49 -15.29 10.26 2.70
C ILE A 49 -16.49 9.33 2.81
N ARG A 50 -17.65 9.92 2.89
CA ARG A 50 -18.93 9.20 2.95
C ARG A 50 -19.73 9.36 1.66
N SER A 51 -19.40 10.36 0.87
CA SER A 51 -19.99 10.60 -0.43
C SER A 51 -18.97 11.31 -1.31
N TYR A 52 -19.27 11.40 -2.59
CA TYR A 52 -18.38 12.08 -3.54
C TYR A 52 -18.16 13.55 -3.17
N ARG A 53 -19.07 14.13 -2.42
CA ARG A 53 -18.98 15.53 -2.00
C ARG A 53 -17.88 15.78 -0.98
N ASP A 54 -17.47 14.73 -0.28
CA ASP A 54 -16.44 14.84 0.76
C ASP A 54 -15.02 14.81 0.19
N ILE A 55 -14.87 14.48 -1.08
CA ILE A 55 -13.54 14.27 -1.69
C ILE A 55 -12.71 15.55 -1.69
N ASP A 56 -13.32 16.67 -2.08
CA ASP A 56 -12.63 17.95 -2.23
C ASP A 56 -13.09 18.98 -1.21
N SER A 57 -13.68 18.54 -0.13
CA SER A 57 -14.26 19.43 0.86
C SER A 57 -13.29 19.69 2.01
N TYR A 58 -13.84 20.07 3.15
CA TYR A 58 -13.07 20.43 4.33
C TYR A 58 -12.08 19.36 4.77
N GLY A 59 -12.45 18.08 4.64
CA GLY A 59 -11.56 16.98 5.00
C GLY A 59 -10.27 16.95 4.18
N TRP A 60 -10.37 17.23 2.89
CA TRP A 60 -9.22 17.30 2.00
C TRP A 60 -8.35 18.52 2.33
N GLU A 61 -8.97 19.64 2.61
CA GLU A 61 -8.24 20.86 3.01
C GLU A 61 -7.50 20.65 4.33
N CYS A 62 -8.15 20.01 5.29
CA CYS A 62 -7.52 19.68 6.57
C CYS A 62 -6.34 18.75 6.37
N ARG A 63 -6.51 17.70 5.55
CA ARG A 63 -5.45 16.77 5.22
C ARG A 63 -4.24 17.51 4.65
N ASN A 64 -4.49 18.37 3.69
CA ASN A 64 -3.39 19.10 3.03
C ASN A 64 -2.71 20.06 3.99
N ARG A 65 -3.47 20.70 4.85
CA ARG A 65 -2.90 21.62 5.84
C ARG A 65 -2.03 20.89 6.84
N GLU A 66 -2.47 19.72 7.30
CA GLU A 66 -1.71 18.92 8.25
C GLU A 66 -0.48 18.32 7.61
N LEU A 67 -0.60 17.82 6.37
CA LEU A 67 0.55 17.32 5.64
C LEU A 67 1.58 18.40 5.41
N ARG A 68 1.15 19.60 5.08
CA ARG A 68 2.07 20.71 4.87
C ARG A 68 2.87 21.03 6.11
N ARG A 69 2.29 20.86 7.29
CA ARG A 69 3.02 21.06 8.55
C ARG A 69 4.04 19.98 8.81
N MET A 70 3.79 18.77 8.35
CA MET A 70 4.67 17.63 8.59
C MET A 70 5.75 17.45 7.54
N LEU A 71 5.54 17.99 6.36
CA LEU A 71 6.47 17.84 5.24
C LEU A 71 7.40 19.05 5.14
N THR A 72 8.63 18.82 4.72
CA THR A 72 9.51 19.91 4.36
C THR A 72 8.98 20.61 3.10
N ALA A 73 9.47 21.80 2.79
CA ALA A 73 9.03 22.54 1.60
C ALA A 73 9.23 21.71 0.33
N ARG A 74 10.36 21.00 0.24
CA ARG A 74 10.67 20.14 -0.91
C ARG A 74 9.74 18.93 -0.97
N GLN A 75 9.51 18.28 0.16
CA GLN A 75 8.59 17.14 0.23
C GLN A 75 7.17 17.57 -0.13
N TRP A 76 6.75 18.72 0.35
CA TRP A 76 5.44 19.28 0.04
C TRP A 76 5.28 19.56 -1.45
N GLN A 77 6.33 20.13 -2.08
CA GLN A 77 6.28 20.39 -3.51
C GLN A 77 6.15 19.10 -4.31
N ARG A 78 6.95 18.09 -3.96
CA ARG A 78 6.89 16.79 -4.62
C ARG A 78 5.55 16.10 -4.38
N PHE A 79 4.99 16.26 -3.19
CA PHE A 79 3.66 15.75 -2.87
C PHE A 79 2.60 16.34 -3.79
N LYS A 80 2.64 17.64 -4.00
CA LYS A 80 1.66 18.31 -4.85
C LYS A 80 1.79 17.91 -6.32
N GLU A 81 2.99 17.60 -6.75
CA GLU A 81 3.24 17.18 -8.12
C GLU A 81 2.77 15.76 -8.42
N ALA A 82 2.67 14.94 -7.40
CA ALA A 82 2.20 13.57 -7.53
C ALA A 82 0.67 13.53 -7.34
N TYR A 83 -0.07 13.55 -8.44
CA TYR A 83 -1.53 13.63 -8.40
C TYR A 83 -2.14 12.50 -7.55
N TYR A 84 -1.54 11.32 -7.62
CA TYR A 84 -2.03 10.16 -6.89
C TYR A 84 -1.84 10.30 -5.36
N PHE A 85 -1.02 11.22 -4.91
CA PHE A 85 -0.91 11.59 -3.49
C PHE A 85 -1.79 12.81 -3.19
N TYR A 86 -1.72 13.81 -4.04
CA TYR A 86 -2.42 15.06 -3.81
C TYR A 86 -3.93 14.91 -3.95
N ARG A 87 -4.35 14.13 -4.93
CA ARG A 87 -5.76 13.79 -5.15
C ARG A 87 -5.92 12.29 -5.21
N PRO A 88 -5.89 11.63 -4.06
CA PRO A 88 -5.92 10.16 -4.04
C PRO A 88 -7.26 9.58 -4.47
N ILE A 89 -8.34 10.34 -4.31
CA ILE A 89 -9.68 9.89 -4.65
C ILE A 89 -10.32 10.90 -5.59
N GLU A 90 -10.95 10.39 -6.64
CA GLU A 90 -11.77 11.18 -7.54
C GLU A 90 -13.13 10.50 -7.72
N TRP A 91 -14.09 11.25 -8.25
CA TRP A 91 -15.41 10.72 -8.59
C TRP A 91 -15.59 10.82 -10.09
N ARG A 92 -15.81 9.70 -10.74
CA ARG A 92 -15.93 9.65 -12.18
C ARG A 92 -16.87 8.51 -12.55
N ASP A 93 -17.85 8.82 -13.42
CA ASP A 93 -18.81 7.83 -13.92
C ASP A 93 -19.51 7.10 -12.76
N ASP A 94 -19.91 7.85 -11.74
CA ASP A 94 -20.61 7.36 -10.57
C ASP A 94 -19.85 6.32 -9.76
N VAL A 95 -18.51 6.34 -9.84
CA VAL A 95 -17.66 5.47 -9.02
C VAL A 95 -16.48 6.27 -8.47
N TYR A 96 -15.95 5.79 -7.34
CA TYR A 96 -14.71 6.32 -6.82
C TYR A 96 -13.54 5.81 -7.63
N VAL A 97 -12.67 6.71 -8.03
CA VAL A 97 -11.42 6.39 -8.70
C VAL A 97 -10.30 6.56 -7.67
N HIS A 98 -9.56 5.49 -7.47
CA HIS A 98 -8.47 5.45 -6.50
C HIS A 98 -7.16 5.65 -7.24
N ASN A 99 -6.67 6.85 -7.28
CA ASN A 99 -5.53 7.23 -8.11
C ASN A 99 -4.23 6.54 -7.72
N ILE A 100 -4.11 6.14 -6.46
CA ILE A 100 -2.92 5.40 -6.02
C ILE A 100 -2.74 4.10 -6.81
N TYR A 101 -3.86 3.47 -7.20
CA TYR A 101 -3.81 2.22 -7.94
C TYR A 101 -3.50 2.41 -9.42
N HIS A 102 -3.54 3.64 -9.92
CA HIS A 102 -3.05 3.93 -11.27
C HIS A 102 -1.53 3.88 -11.30
N LYS A 103 -0.91 4.32 -10.24
CA LYS A 103 0.56 4.28 -10.12
C LYS A 103 1.04 2.93 -9.59
N TYR A 104 0.30 2.37 -8.64
CA TYR A 104 0.64 1.11 -7.99
C TYR A 104 -0.57 0.18 -8.09
N PRO A 105 -0.72 -0.55 -9.20
CA PRO A 105 -1.92 -1.34 -9.45
C PRO A 105 -2.16 -2.40 -8.39
N LYS A 106 -3.43 -2.65 -8.10
CA LYS A 106 -3.81 -3.77 -7.26
C LYS A 106 -3.44 -5.06 -7.98
N HIS A 107 -2.99 -6.03 -7.23
CA HIS A 107 -2.76 -7.35 -7.77
C HIS A 107 -4.11 -7.99 -8.08
N HIS A 108 -4.33 -8.29 -9.34
CA HIS A 108 -5.51 -9.05 -9.74
C HIS A 108 -5.37 -10.49 -9.28
N LYS A 109 -6.50 -11.19 -9.21
CA LYS A 109 -6.50 -12.61 -8.82
C LYS A 109 -5.52 -13.44 -9.64
N HIS A 110 -5.33 -13.07 -10.90
CA HIS A 110 -4.39 -13.73 -11.79
C HIS A 110 -2.95 -13.45 -11.35
N TYR A 111 -2.71 -12.22 -10.94
CA TYR A 111 -1.41 -11.79 -10.47
C TYR A 111 -1.15 -12.39 -9.09
N ASP A 112 -2.17 -12.44 -8.26
CA ASP A 112 -2.10 -13.06 -6.96
C ASP A 112 -1.73 -14.53 -7.08
N LYS A 113 -2.26 -15.19 -8.09
CA LYS A 113 -1.95 -16.59 -8.35
C LYS A 113 -0.51 -16.75 -8.77
N HIS A 114 -0.02 -15.79 -9.54
CA HIS A 114 1.37 -15.77 -9.99
C HIS A 114 2.29 -15.39 -8.85
N TYR A 115 1.86 -14.45 -8.04
CA TYR A 115 2.62 -13.97 -6.89
C TYR A 115 2.64 -15.04 -5.80
N LYS A 116 1.51 -15.67 -5.56
CA LYS A 116 1.44 -16.78 -4.61
C LYS A 116 2.28 -17.95 -5.06
N HIS A 117 2.36 -18.15 -6.36
CA HIS A 117 3.22 -19.17 -6.92
C HIS A 117 4.69 -18.77 -6.83
N TYR A 118 4.96 -17.51 -7.01
CA TYR A 118 6.30 -16.93 -6.87
C TYR A 118 6.74 -16.95 -5.42
N GLU A 119 5.86 -16.57 -4.53
CA GLU A 119 6.12 -16.61 -3.10
C GLU A 119 6.31 -18.04 -2.63
N LYS A 120 5.50 -18.94 -3.15
CA LYS A 120 5.62 -20.36 -2.84
C LYS A 120 6.89 -20.93 -3.43
N LYS A 121 7.32 -20.39 -4.54
CA LYS A 121 8.55 -20.83 -5.19
C LYS A 121 9.75 -20.19 -4.51
N HIS A 122 9.61 -18.98 -4.05
CA HIS A 122 10.69 -18.32 -3.32
C HIS A 122 10.75 -18.75 -1.88
N HIS A 123 9.62 -19.04 -1.29
CA HIS A 123 9.61 -19.58 0.06
C HIS A 123 10.18 -20.98 0.02
N LYS A 124 9.88 -21.71 -1.01
CA LYS A 124 10.45 -23.04 -1.20
C LYS A 124 11.89 -22.94 -1.64
N HIS A 125 12.30 -21.86 -2.21
CA HIS A 125 13.69 -21.69 -2.61
C HIS A 125 14.46 -21.02 -1.50
N TYR A 126 13.80 -20.39 -0.63
CA TYR A 126 14.40 -19.82 0.55
C TYR A 126 14.44 -20.89 1.61
N ASP A 127 13.39 -21.62 1.72
CA ASP A 127 13.35 -22.86 2.47
C ASP A 127 14.21 -23.88 1.79
N LYS A 128 14.49 -23.70 0.56
CA LYS A 128 15.36 -24.58 -0.15
C LYS A 128 16.70 -23.96 -0.18
N HIS A 129 16.81 -22.76 0.12
CA HIS A 129 18.12 -22.20 0.36
C HIS A 129 18.36 -22.26 1.82
N HIS A 130 17.39 -22.20 2.54
CA HIS A 130 17.50 -22.55 3.91
C HIS A 130 17.47 -24.03 4.06
N LYS A 131 16.68 -24.66 3.34
CA LYS A 131 16.74 -26.07 3.20
C LYS A 131 17.65 -26.46 2.15
N HIS A 132 18.17 -25.56 1.42
CA HIS A 132 19.30 -25.94 0.63
C HIS A 132 20.48 -25.33 1.24
N TYR A 133 20.28 -24.53 2.13
CA TYR A 133 21.15 -24.30 3.19
C TYR A 133 20.91 -25.34 4.18
N ASP A 134 19.77 -25.52 4.55
CA ASP A 134 19.41 -26.68 5.27
C ASP A 134 19.51 -27.85 4.40
N LYS A 135 19.47 -27.77 3.24
CA LYS A 135 19.74 -28.82 2.40
C LYS A 135 20.98 -28.61 1.81
N HIS A 136 21.54 -27.60 1.79
CA HIS A 136 22.89 -27.50 1.63
C HIS A 136 23.42 -27.59 2.95
N TYR A 137 22.79 -27.21 3.88
CA TYR A 137 23.05 -27.61 5.16
C TYR A 137 22.41 -28.88 5.46
N LYS A 138 21.38 -29.18 5.01
CA LYS A 138 20.79 -30.46 4.99
C LYS A 138 21.09 -31.13 3.77
N HIS A 139 21.51 -30.63 2.78
CA HIS A 139 22.06 -31.36 1.72
C HIS A 139 23.45 -31.12 1.81
N TYR A 140 23.84 -30.20 2.44
CA TYR A 140 24.97 -30.18 3.15
C TYR A 140 24.71 -30.90 4.35
N ASP A 141 23.69 -30.81 4.89
CA ASP A 141 23.17 -31.60 5.80
C ASP A 141 22.57 -32.75 5.16
N LYS A 142 22.19 -32.86 4.13
CA LYS A 142 21.77 -33.95 3.43
C LYS A 142 22.79 -34.29 2.58
N HIS A 143 23.55 -33.51 2.27
CA HIS A 143 24.73 -33.88 1.70
C HIS A 143 25.67 -33.63 2.73
N LYS A 144 25.42 -32.80 3.51
CA LYS A 144 26.04 -32.59 4.60
C LYS A 144 25.24 -33.13 5.56
N TYR A 145 24.04 -32.82 5.66
CA TYR A 145 23.24 -33.42 6.36
C TYR A 145 22.61 -34.38 5.68
N GLY A 146 22.33 -34.49 4.92
CA GLY A 146 22.05 -34.84 4.23
C GLY A 146 21.43 -34.78 3.31
N LYS A 147 21.60 -35.05 2.62
CA LYS A 147 20.78 -35.34 1.91
C LYS A 147 20.09 -35.98 2.74
N ARG A 148 20.13 -35.94 3.72
CA ARG A 148 19.58 -36.41 4.52
C ARG A 148 18.27 -36.46 4.29
N ASP A 149 17.77 -35.89 4.18
CA ASP A 149 16.76 -35.97 4.01
C ASP A 149 16.37 -35.96 3.04
N ARG A 150 16.74 -35.92 2.46
CA ARG A 150 16.56 -35.70 1.66
C ARG A 150 15.79 -35.47 1.70
N TRP A 151 15.50 -35.25 2.17
CA TRP A 151 15.15 -34.46 2.26
C TRP A 151 14.30 -34.52 1.75
#